data_f14a784e99584980003ed240352bcf3e
#
_entry.id   f14a784e99584980003ed240352bcf3e
#
_cell.length_a   1.000
_cell.length_b   1.000
_cell.length_c   1.000
_cell.angle_alpha   90.00
_cell.angle_beta   90.00
_cell.angle_gamma   90.00
#
_symmetry.space_group_name_H-M   'P 1'
#
loop_
_entity.id
_entity.type
_entity.pdbx_description
1 polymer ?
#
loop_
_entity_poly.entity_id
_entity_poly.type
_entity_poly.pdbx_seq_one_letter_code
_entity_poly.pdbx_strand_id
1 'polypeptide(L)'
;NKKDMERVARLKKASLMDEKLREVSFDSFQVTKYNARNLKLCRRYAEAFDEMVSKNQGLIFWGSVGTGKSFAAACIANHLLNRGVPVMMTSLVKLLELIQGGEEKESDIIARMNSAKLVIFDDLGAERNTDYALEKIYNIIDSRYRRKLPMLLTTNLTIDEMKDEEDRRYSRIYDRIFETCY
;
A
#
# COMPACT_ATOMS: atom_id res chain seq x y z
N ASN A 1 -14.67 23.84 -4.38
CA ASN A 1 -14.42 24.83 -3.36
C ASN A 1 -12.92 24.95 -3.11
N LYS A 2 -12.39 26.18 -2.90
CA LYS A 2 -10.97 26.43 -2.70
C LYS A 2 -10.39 25.61 -1.51
N LYS A 3 -11.15 25.52 -0.41
CA LYS A 3 -10.76 24.74 0.78
C LYS A 3 -10.61 23.24 0.48
N ASP A 4 -11.46 22.69 -0.38
CA ASP A 4 -11.38 21.28 -0.76
C ASP A 4 -10.15 21.00 -1.63
N MET A 5 -9.83 21.93 -2.54
CA MET A 5 -8.62 21.83 -3.36
C MET A 5 -7.34 21.91 -2.51
N GLU A 6 -7.29 22.83 -1.55
CA GLU A 6 -6.18 22.98 -0.62
C GLU A 6 -6.01 21.72 0.25
N ARG A 7 -7.12 21.13 0.71
CA ARG A 7 -7.13 19.88 1.46
C ARG A 7 -6.56 18.72 0.62
N VAL A 8 -7.04 18.55 -0.61
CA VAL A 8 -6.55 17.50 -1.52
C VAL A 8 -5.07 17.67 -1.81
N ALA A 9 -4.61 18.89 -2.11
CA ALA A 9 -3.21 19.18 -2.36
C ALA A 9 -2.32 18.81 -1.16
N ARG A 10 -2.77 19.12 0.06
CA ARG A 10 -2.07 18.76 1.30
C ARG A 10 -2.00 17.25 1.50
N LEU A 11 -3.09 16.52 1.25
CA LEU A 11 -3.13 15.06 1.34
C LEU A 11 -2.20 14.40 0.32
N LYS A 12 -2.18 14.87 -0.91
CA LYS A 12 -1.26 14.40 -1.96
C LYS A 12 0.20 14.60 -1.55
N LYS A 13 0.54 15.76 -0.99
CA LYS A 13 1.90 16.03 -0.50
C LYS A 13 2.29 15.10 0.66
N ALA A 14 1.36 14.80 1.57
CA ALA A 14 1.60 13.94 2.73
C ALA A 14 1.60 12.44 2.39
N SER A 15 1.17 12.04 1.19
CA SER A 15 0.97 10.65 0.81
C SER A 15 2.25 9.85 0.61
N LEU A 16 3.41 10.47 0.51
CA LEU A 16 4.72 9.89 0.18
C LEU A 16 4.81 9.22 -1.21
N MET A 17 3.81 9.40 -2.06
CA MET A 17 3.82 8.84 -3.40
C MET A 17 5.02 9.32 -4.21
N ASP A 18 5.57 8.42 -5.01
CA ASP A 18 6.53 8.75 -6.05
C ASP A 18 5.92 9.78 -7.02
N GLU A 19 6.70 10.81 -7.36
CA GLU A 19 6.22 11.95 -8.16
C GLU A 19 5.58 11.52 -9.49
N LYS A 20 6.18 10.55 -10.17
CA LYS A 20 5.66 10.01 -11.44
C LYS A 20 4.33 9.28 -11.33
N LEU A 21 3.91 8.90 -10.12
CA LEU A 21 2.64 8.23 -9.86
C LEU A 21 1.53 9.17 -9.37
N ARG A 22 1.85 10.42 -9.03
CA ARG A 22 0.91 11.35 -8.39
C ARG A 22 -0.28 11.76 -9.24
N GLU A 23 -0.13 11.70 -10.56
CA GLU A 23 -1.17 12.15 -11.49
C GLU A 23 -1.79 11.01 -12.31
N VAL A 24 -1.41 9.75 -12.06
CA VAL A 24 -2.02 8.62 -12.75
C VAL A 24 -3.45 8.41 -12.29
N SER A 25 -4.31 7.98 -13.19
CA SER A 25 -5.72 7.71 -12.92
C SER A 25 -6.19 6.47 -13.66
N PHE A 26 -7.37 5.97 -13.31
CA PHE A 26 -7.99 4.86 -14.05
C PHE A 26 -8.22 5.19 -15.53
N ASP A 27 -8.47 6.45 -15.86
CA ASP A 27 -8.70 6.89 -17.25
C ASP A 27 -7.40 6.96 -18.06
N SER A 28 -6.24 7.10 -17.41
CA SER A 28 -4.93 7.06 -18.07
C SER A 28 -4.36 5.65 -18.28
N PHE A 29 -5.06 4.64 -17.80
CA PHE A 29 -4.64 3.25 -17.92
C PHE A 29 -4.98 2.69 -19.29
N GLN A 30 -3.99 2.11 -19.99
CA GLN A 30 -4.26 1.39 -21.22
C GLN A 30 -4.97 0.06 -20.91
N VAL A 31 -6.24 -0.01 -21.25
CA VAL A 31 -7.06 -1.21 -21.03
C VAL A 31 -6.74 -2.23 -22.12
N THR A 32 -6.38 -3.42 -21.72
CA THR A 32 -6.16 -4.58 -22.58
C THR A 32 -7.08 -5.73 -22.15
N LYS A 33 -7.24 -6.75 -22.99
CA LYS A 33 -7.99 -7.96 -22.61
C LYS A 33 -7.41 -8.68 -21.38
N TYR A 34 -6.14 -8.45 -21.07
CA TYR A 34 -5.45 -9.09 -19.94
C TYR A 34 -5.62 -8.36 -18.61
N ASN A 35 -5.79 -7.04 -18.64
CA ASN A 35 -5.89 -6.22 -17.42
C ASN A 35 -7.31 -5.67 -17.14
N ALA A 36 -8.22 -5.73 -18.12
CA ALA A 36 -9.54 -5.13 -18.01
C ALA A 36 -10.32 -5.58 -16.75
N ARG A 37 -10.26 -6.87 -16.42
CA ARG A 37 -10.92 -7.42 -15.23
C ARG A 37 -10.31 -6.85 -13.94
N ASN A 38 -8.99 -6.82 -13.86
CA ASN A 38 -8.29 -6.34 -12.67
C ASN A 38 -8.50 -4.84 -12.47
N LEU A 39 -8.48 -4.06 -13.54
CA LEU A 39 -8.78 -2.63 -13.48
C LEU A 39 -10.20 -2.34 -13.01
N LYS A 40 -11.17 -3.13 -13.48
CA LYS A 40 -12.56 -3.03 -13.03
C LYS A 40 -12.67 -3.33 -11.53
N LEU A 41 -11.95 -4.33 -11.03
CA LEU A 41 -11.90 -4.65 -9.60
C LEU A 41 -11.26 -3.52 -8.79
N CYS A 42 -10.15 -2.96 -9.27
CA CYS A 42 -9.47 -1.83 -8.62
C CYS A 42 -10.38 -0.61 -8.53
N ARG A 43 -11.05 -0.26 -9.62
CA ARG A 43 -12.00 0.87 -9.65
C ARG A 43 -13.15 0.63 -8.67
N ARG A 44 -13.73 -0.56 -8.68
CA ARG A 44 -14.81 -0.94 -7.77
C ARG A 44 -14.38 -0.87 -6.31
N TYR A 45 -13.17 -1.33 -6.00
CA TYR A 45 -12.59 -1.22 -4.66
C TYR A 45 -12.51 0.23 -4.20
N ALA A 46 -11.97 1.11 -5.04
CA ALA A 46 -11.84 2.53 -4.74
C ALA A 46 -13.21 3.23 -4.58
N GLU A 47 -14.18 2.89 -5.41
CA GLU A 47 -15.54 3.45 -5.35
C GLU A 47 -16.32 2.98 -4.10
N ALA A 48 -16.10 1.76 -3.65
CA ALA A 48 -16.73 1.16 -2.46
C ALA A 48 -15.86 1.25 -1.20
N PHE A 49 -14.89 2.16 -1.15
CA PHE A 49 -13.85 2.16 -0.12
C PHE A 49 -14.38 2.28 1.31
N ASP A 50 -15.45 3.02 1.55
CA ASP A 50 -16.05 3.12 2.90
C ASP A 50 -16.53 1.76 3.41
N GLU A 51 -17.08 0.91 2.53
CA GLU A 51 -17.42 -0.47 2.85
C GLU A 51 -16.17 -1.31 3.12
N MET A 52 -15.10 -1.11 2.34
CA MET A 52 -13.83 -1.82 2.55
C MET A 52 -13.19 -1.47 3.90
N VAL A 53 -13.25 -0.19 4.31
CA VAL A 53 -12.81 0.25 5.64
C VAL A 53 -13.63 -0.44 6.73
N SER A 54 -14.94 -0.49 6.62
CA SER A 54 -15.81 -1.11 7.63
C SER A 54 -15.55 -2.61 7.80
N LYS A 55 -15.14 -3.28 6.73
CA LYS A 55 -14.80 -4.72 6.71
C LYS A 55 -13.32 -4.98 6.96
N ASN A 56 -12.50 -3.95 7.12
CA ASN A 56 -11.03 -4.06 7.14
C ASN A 56 -10.48 -4.89 5.98
N GLN A 57 -11.00 -4.64 4.79
CA GLN A 57 -10.63 -5.39 3.58
C GLN A 57 -9.59 -4.64 2.76
N GLY A 58 -8.40 -5.22 2.64
CA GLY A 58 -7.33 -4.76 1.79
C GLY A 58 -7.21 -5.56 0.49
N LEU A 59 -6.16 -5.28 -0.28
CA LEU A 59 -5.84 -5.97 -1.52
C LEU A 59 -4.36 -6.35 -1.56
N ILE A 60 -4.06 -7.44 -2.23
CA ILE A 60 -2.71 -7.82 -2.61
C ILE A 60 -2.61 -7.99 -4.13
N PHE A 61 -1.68 -7.25 -4.75
CA PHE A 61 -1.33 -7.40 -6.16
C PHE A 61 -0.01 -8.14 -6.26
N TRP A 62 -0.05 -9.31 -6.85
CA TRP A 62 1.12 -10.16 -7.01
C TRP A 62 1.33 -10.58 -8.47
N GLY A 63 2.55 -10.96 -8.78
CA GLY A 63 2.93 -11.41 -10.11
C GLY A 63 4.23 -10.78 -10.60
N SER A 64 4.64 -11.13 -11.81
CA SER A 64 5.93 -10.72 -12.39
C SER A 64 6.08 -9.21 -12.53
N VAL A 65 7.33 -8.78 -12.64
CA VAL A 65 7.71 -7.38 -12.89
C VAL A 65 7.07 -6.85 -14.17
N GLY A 66 6.70 -5.57 -14.19
CA GLY A 66 6.20 -4.90 -15.38
C GLY A 66 4.73 -5.18 -15.73
N THR A 67 3.96 -5.75 -14.81
CA THR A 67 2.52 -6.05 -15.01
C THR A 67 1.58 -4.89 -14.62
N GLY A 68 2.13 -3.75 -14.19
CA GLY A 68 1.34 -2.56 -13.85
C GLY A 68 0.75 -2.55 -12.44
N LYS A 69 1.27 -3.37 -11.50
CA LYS A 69 0.79 -3.43 -10.11
C LYS A 69 0.88 -2.10 -9.39
N SER A 70 2.04 -1.45 -9.41
CA SER A 70 2.25 -0.14 -8.76
C SER A 70 1.39 0.95 -9.39
N PHE A 71 1.20 0.91 -10.71
CA PHE A 71 0.33 1.84 -11.42
C PHE A 71 -1.14 1.67 -11.00
N ALA A 72 -1.63 0.44 -10.93
CA ALA A 72 -2.99 0.15 -10.48
C ALA A 72 -3.22 0.60 -9.03
N ALA A 73 -2.26 0.34 -8.15
CA ALA A 73 -2.29 0.81 -6.76
C ALA A 73 -2.32 2.35 -6.69
N ALA A 74 -1.53 3.03 -7.50
CA ALA A 74 -1.53 4.49 -7.59
C ALA A 74 -2.86 5.06 -8.11
N CYS A 75 -3.52 4.38 -9.03
CA CYS A 75 -4.87 4.76 -9.48
C CYS A 75 -5.87 4.75 -8.33
N ILE A 76 -5.85 3.71 -7.49
CA ILE A 76 -6.69 3.64 -6.27
C ILE A 76 -6.34 4.79 -5.33
N ALA A 77 -5.06 4.99 -5.06
CA ALA A 77 -4.59 6.05 -4.17
C ALA A 77 -5.07 7.44 -4.63
N ASN A 78 -4.86 7.77 -5.89
CA ASN A 78 -5.25 9.07 -6.45
C ASN A 78 -6.77 9.27 -6.48
N HIS A 79 -7.53 8.23 -6.77
CA HIS A 79 -8.99 8.27 -6.71
C HIS A 79 -9.49 8.66 -5.30
N LEU A 80 -8.91 8.06 -4.28
CA LEU A 80 -9.24 8.34 -2.88
C LEU A 80 -8.74 9.72 -2.44
N LEU A 81 -7.49 10.08 -2.75
CA LEU A 81 -6.91 11.39 -2.42
C LEU A 81 -7.72 12.53 -3.03
N ASN A 82 -8.16 12.40 -4.28
CA ASN A 82 -9.00 13.39 -4.96
C ASN A 82 -10.37 13.57 -4.29
N ARG A 83 -10.84 12.58 -3.55
CA ARG A 83 -12.06 12.63 -2.73
C ARG A 83 -11.81 13.09 -1.29
N GLY A 84 -10.58 13.48 -0.96
CA GLY A 84 -10.21 13.96 0.36
C GLY A 84 -10.00 12.83 1.39
N VAL A 85 -9.79 11.59 0.94
CA VAL A 85 -9.46 10.45 1.81
C VAL A 85 -7.95 10.39 2.00
N PRO A 86 -7.43 10.36 3.24
CA PRO A 86 -6.00 10.23 3.51
C PRO A 86 -5.47 8.86 3.07
N VAL A 87 -4.48 8.86 2.19
CA VAL A 87 -3.77 7.66 1.71
C VAL A 87 -2.27 7.88 1.82
N MET A 88 -1.55 6.88 2.28
CA MET A 88 -0.09 6.83 2.26
C MET A 88 0.35 5.72 1.31
N MET A 89 1.25 6.01 0.40
CA MET A 89 1.81 5.03 -0.54
C MET A 89 3.33 5.14 -0.58
N THR A 90 4.01 4.09 -0.17
CA THR A 90 5.47 4.04 -0.15
C THR A 90 5.96 2.59 -0.18
N SER A 91 7.23 2.37 -0.42
CA SER A 91 7.84 1.04 -0.29
C SER A 91 8.36 0.81 1.13
N LEU A 92 8.42 -0.47 1.53
CA LEU A 92 9.06 -0.85 2.80
C LEU A 92 10.55 -0.53 2.81
N VAL A 93 11.22 -0.67 1.67
CA VAL A 93 12.64 -0.26 1.50
C VAL A 93 12.82 1.22 1.86
N LYS A 94 11.98 2.10 1.32
CA LYS A 94 12.06 3.54 1.60
C LYS A 94 11.79 3.87 3.08
N LEU A 95 10.82 3.20 3.70
CA LEU A 95 10.56 3.37 5.14
C LEU A 95 11.75 2.92 5.99
N LEU A 96 12.37 1.79 5.65
CA LEU A 96 13.57 1.30 6.33
C LEU A 96 14.74 2.27 6.18
N GLU A 97 14.95 2.84 5.00
CA GLU A 97 15.99 3.85 4.76
C GLU A 97 15.79 5.10 5.62
N LEU A 98 14.56 5.60 5.72
CA LEU A 98 14.23 6.76 6.57
C LEU A 98 14.50 6.50 8.06
N ILE A 99 14.16 5.30 8.55
CA ILE A 99 14.40 4.91 9.94
C ILE A 99 15.89 4.72 10.19
N GLN A 100 16.57 3.97 9.34
CA GLN A 100 18.00 3.66 9.48
C GLN A 100 18.88 4.89 9.32
N GLY A 101 18.53 5.81 8.42
CA GLY A 101 19.22 7.09 8.21
C GLY A 101 19.00 8.09 9.34
N GLY A 102 18.09 7.81 10.27
CA GLY A 102 17.75 8.71 11.37
C GLY A 102 16.95 9.95 10.96
N GLU A 103 16.46 9.99 9.72
CA GLU A 103 15.63 11.09 9.22
C GLU A 103 14.27 11.13 9.90
N GLU A 104 13.71 9.96 10.19
CA GLU A 104 12.44 9.82 10.91
C GLU A 104 12.53 8.69 11.96
N LYS A 105 11.83 8.87 13.10
CA LYS A 105 11.69 7.82 14.10
C LYS A 105 10.64 6.81 13.64
N GLU A 106 10.85 5.54 13.96
CA GLU A 106 9.87 4.47 13.69
C GLU A 106 8.48 4.81 14.25
N SER A 107 8.41 5.33 15.48
CA SER A 107 7.15 5.72 16.11
C SER A 107 6.39 6.81 15.34
N ASP A 108 7.10 7.77 14.77
CA ASP A 108 6.50 8.86 13.99
C ASP A 108 5.98 8.35 12.63
N ILE A 109 6.72 7.45 11.99
CA ILE A 109 6.29 6.77 10.76
C ILE A 109 5.01 5.97 11.02
N ILE A 110 4.98 5.18 12.07
CA ILE A 110 3.81 4.37 12.45
C ILE A 110 2.61 5.26 12.77
N ALA A 111 2.81 6.35 13.50
CA ALA A 111 1.73 7.30 13.80
C ALA A 111 1.16 7.94 12.52
N ARG A 112 2.03 8.37 11.61
CA ARG A 112 1.62 8.94 10.31
C ARG A 112 0.90 7.92 9.44
N MET A 113 1.40 6.71 9.36
CA MET A 113 0.77 5.60 8.66
C MET A 113 -0.64 5.33 9.19
N ASN A 114 -0.80 5.28 10.52
CA ASN A 114 -2.07 5.00 11.16
C ASN A 114 -3.08 6.17 11.12
N SER A 115 -2.65 7.36 10.72
CA SER A 115 -3.53 8.49 10.39
C SER A 115 -4.17 8.38 9.00
N ALA A 116 -3.61 7.57 8.13
CA ALA A 116 -4.17 7.30 6.80
C ALA A 116 -5.26 6.23 6.86
N LYS A 117 -6.33 6.41 6.07
CA LYS A 117 -7.39 5.39 5.93
C LYS A 117 -6.96 4.19 5.11
N LEU A 118 -6.10 4.39 4.11
CA LEU A 118 -5.45 3.33 3.34
C LEU A 118 -3.94 3.53 3.37
N VAL A 119 -3.20 2.46 3.57
CA VAL A 119 -1.75 2.40 3.36
C VAL A 119 -1.45 1.43 2.24
N ILE A 120 -0.62 1.85 1.31
CA ILE A 120 -0.12 1.04 0.21
C ILE A 120 1.36 0.79 0.42
N PHE A 121 1.73 -0.46 0.59
CA PHE A 121 3.13 -0.91 0.64
C PHE A 121 3.52 -1.46 -0.72
N ASP A 122 4.30 -0.68 -1.47
CA ASP A 122 4.76 -1.05 -2.79
C ASP A 122 6.02 -1.92 -2.71
N ASP A 123 6.13 -2.91 -3.60
CA ASP A 123 7.28 -3.82 -3.71
C ASP A 123 7.63 -4.59 -2.42
N LEU A 124 6.65 -5.20 -1.77
CA LEU A 124 6.90 -6.17 -0.70
C LEU A 124 7.82 -7.30 -1.20
N GLY A 125 8.88 -7.59 -0.45
CA GLY A 125 9.87 -8.60 -0.77
C GLY A 125 11.11 -8.06 -1.49
N ALA A 126 11.16 -6.77 -1.82
CA ALA A 126 12.35 -6.11 -2.37
C ALA A 126 13.36 -5.67 -1.30
N GLU A 127 12.96 -5.66 -0.04
CA GLU A 127 13.79 -5.32 1.11
C GLU A 127 14.88 -6.36 1.39
N ARG A 128 15.95 -5.93 2.05
CA ARG A 128 17.02 -6.83 2.45
C ARG A 128 16.56 -7.78 3.57
N ASN A 129 16.92 -9.05 3.45
CA ASN A 129 16.65 -10.07 4.47
C ASN A 129 17.69 -9.97 5.61
N THR A 130 17.52 -8.97 6.49
CA THR A 130 18.30 -8.78 7.71
C THR A 130 17.39 -8.83 8.93
N ASP A 131 17.92 -9.18 10.09
CA ASP A 131 17.14 -9.20 11.33
C ASP A 131 16.55 -7.84 11.66
N TYR A 132 17.31 -6.78 11.42
CA TYR A 132 16.85 -5.41 11.58
C TYR A 132 15.67 -5.08 10.67
N ALA A 133 15.79 -5.36 9.37
CA ALA A 133 14.71 -5.10 8.41
C ALA A 133 13.44 -5.88 8.76
N LEU A 134 13.58 -7.15 9.09
CA LEU A 134 12.44 -8.01 9.49
C LEU A 134 11.72 -7.50 10.73
N GLU A 135 12.47 -7.08 11.75
CA GLU A 135 11.88 -6.50 12.97
C GLU A 135 11.06 -5.25 12.63
N LYS A 136 11.62 -4.34 11.84
CA LYS A 136 10.94 -3.08 11.46
C LYS A 136 9.72 -3.32 10.59
N ILE A 137 9.82 -4.19 9.60
CA ILE A 137 8.70 -4.57 8.73
C ILE A 137 7.58 -5.22 9.54
N TYR A 138 7.94 -6.14 10.43
CA TYR A 138 6.95 -6.76 11.31
C TYR A 138 6.21 -5.71 12.14
N ASN A 139 6.93 -4.79 12.77
CA ASN A 139 6.32 -3.73 13.58
C ASN A 139 5.39 -2.83 12.78
N ILE A 140 5.78 -2.47 11.56
CA ILE A 140 4.98 -1.64 10.66
C ILE A 140 3.69 -2.36 10.25
N ILE A 141 3.80 -3.58 9.74
CA ILE A 141 2.64 -4.37 9.27
C ILE A 141 1.72 -4.75 10.44
N ASP A 142 2.30 -5.20 11.57
CA ASP A 142 1.53 -5.57 12.75
C ASP A 142 0.77 -4.37 13.34
N SER A 143 1.39 -3.21 13.39
CA SER A 143 0.73 -1.98 13.85
C SER A 143 -0.49 -1.64 12.98
N ARG A 144 -0.35 -1.74 11.67
CA ARG A 144 -1.46 -1.50 10.73
C ARG A 144 -2.56 -2.55 10.89
N TYR A 145 -2.20 -3.81 11.00
CA TYR A 145 -3.12 -4.92 11.24
C TYR A 145 -3.94 -4.71 12.54
N ARG A 146 -3.29 -4.34 13.65
CA ARG A 146 -3.96 -4.10 14.93
C ARG A 146 -4.93 -2.91 14.91
N ARG A 147 -4.67 -1.92 14.08
CA ARG A 147 -5.55 -0.75 13.90
C ARG A 147 -6.83 -1.10 13.14
N LYS A 148 -6.92 -2.28 12.53
CA LYS A 148 -8.05 -2.72 11.70
C LYS A 148 -8.39 -1.71 10.61
N LEU A 149 -7.37 -1.18 9.98
CA LEU A 149 -7.47 -0.29 8.84
C LEU A 149 -6.86 -0.96 7.60
N PRO A 150 -7.48 -0.83 6.43
CA PRO A 150 -7.06 -1.53 5.23
C PRO A 150 -5.62 -1.21 4.83
N MET A 151 -4.93 -2.22 4.30
CA MET A 151 -3.67 -2.06 3.60
C MET A 151 -3.78 -2.69 2.21
N LEU A 152 -3.03 -2.14 1.27
CA LEU A 152 -2.85 -2.67 -0.07
C LEU A 152 -1.36 -2.93 -0.28
N LEU A 153 -1.02 -4.08 -0.83
CA LEU A 153 0.37 -4.44 -1.08
C LEU A 153 0.57 -4.81 -2.54
N THR A 154 1.73 -4.46 -3.07
CA THR A 154 2.21 -5.00 -4.35
C THR A 154 3.45 -5.84 -4.10
N THR A 155 3.61 -6.92 -4.84
CA THR A 155 4.76 -7.81 -4.70
C THR A 155 5.05 -8.57 -6.00
N ASN A 156 6.31 -8.90 -6.21
CA ASN A 156 6.73 -9.83 -7.27
C ASN A 156 6.76 -11.28 -6.81
N LEU A 157 6.57 -11.53 -5.51
CA LEU A 157 6.43 -12.88 -4.98
C LEU A 157 5.09 -13.48 -5.42
N THR A 158 5.08 -14.78 -5.67
CA THR A 158 3.84 -15.53 -5.86
C THR A 158 3.18 -15.83 -4.52
N ILE A 159 1.90 -16.13 -4.55
CA ILE A 159 1.17 -16.54 -3.33
C ILE A 159 1.76 -17.82 -2.75
N ASP A 160 2.21 -18.76 -3.60
CA ASP A 160 2.82 -20.00 -3.14
C ASP A 160 4.17 -19.72 -2.46
N GLU A 161 5.03 -18.86 -3.03
CA GLU A 161 6.28 -18.45 -2.39
C GLU A 161 6.04 -17.81 -1.00
N MET A 162 4.99 -17.02 -0.85
CA MET A 162 4.65 -16.42 0.43
C MET A 162 4.10 -17.46 1.43
N LYS A 163 3.33 -18.44 0.98
CA LYS A 163 2.77 -19.51 1.83
C LYS A 163 3.81 -20.54 2.24
N ASP A 164 4.76 -20.81 1.36
CA ASP A 164 5.82 -21.81 1.58
C ASP A 164 7.03 -21.22 2.33
N GLU A 165 6.95 -19.99 2.81
CA GLU A 165 8.02 -19.31 3.54
C GLU A 165 8.37 -20.05 4.84
N GLU A 166 9.61 -20.51 4.95
CA GLU A 166 10.12 -21.28 6.09
C GLU A 166 10.54 -20.38 7.26
N ASP A 167 10.96 -19.14 7.01
CA ASP A 167 11.28 -18.18 8.07
C ASP A 167 10.02 -17.75 8.81
N ARG A 168 9.91 -18.17 10.07
CA ARG A 168 8.74 -17.87 10.92
C ARG A 168 8.44 -16.36 11.05
N ARG A 169 9.43 -15.51 10.88
CA ARG A 169 9.26 -14.05 10.99
C ARG A 169 8.51 -13.52 9.77
N TYR A 170 8.90 -13.94 8.56
CA TYR A 170 8.20 -13.64 7.33
C TYR A 170 6.82 -14.29 7.28
N SER A 171 6.72 -15.55 7.68
CA SER A 171 5.45 -16.27 7.75
C SER A 171 4.41 -15.49 8.58
N ARG A 172 4.79 -14.95 9.73
CA ARG A 172 3.89 -14.12 10.55
C ARG A 172 3.46 -12.82 9.87
N ILE A 173 4.34 -12.20 9.08
CA ILE A 173 4.01 -11.01 8.28
C ILE A 173 2.97 -11.39 7.23
N TYR A 174 3.20 -12.47 6.49
CA TYR A 174 2.30 -12.94 5.44
C TYR A 174 0.94 -13.39 5.98
N ASP A 175 0.90 -14.05 7.12
CA ASP A 175 -0.35 -14.43 7.78
C ASP A 175 -1.25 -13.21 8.02
N ARG A 176 -0.70 -12.12 8.54
CA ARG A 176 -1.45 -10.87 8.75
C ARG A 176 -1.95 -10.26 7.45
N ILE A 177 -1.15 -10.33 6.41
CA ILE A 177 -1.52 -9.84 5.09
C ILE A 177 -2.67 -10.68 4.54
N PHE A 178 -2.58 -12.01 4.58
CA PHE A 178 -3.62 -12.90 4.07
C PHE A 178 -4.93 -12.87 4.86
N GLU A 179 -4.89 -12.52 6.14
CA GLU A 179 -6.11 -12.32 6.93
C GLU A 179 -6.91 -11.08 6.49
N THR A 180 -6.26 -10.08 5.92
CA THR A 180 -6.87 -8.77 5.63
C THR A 180 -6.88 -8.38 4.17
N CYS A 181 -6.12 -9.06 3.31
CA CYS A 181 -5.97 -8.75 1.89
C CYS A 181 -6.46 -9.90 1.00
N TYR A 182 -7.11 -9.54 -0.12
CA TYR A 182 -7.63 -10.47 -1.12
C TYR A 182 -7.10 -10.15 -2.51
#